data_cf622a0c58b820c68880e7832c6e8e1c
#
_entry.id   cf622a0c58b820c68880e7832c6e8e1c
#
_cell.length_a   1.000
_cell.length_b   1.000
_cell.length_c   1.000
_cell.angle_alpha   90.00
_cell.angle_beta   90.00
_cell.angle_gamma   90.00
#
_symmetry.space_group_name_H-M   'P 1'
#
loop_
_entity.id
_entity.type
_entity.pdbx_description
1 polymer ?
#
loop_
_entity_poly.entity_id
_entity_poly.type
_entity_poly.pdbx_seq_one_letter_code
_entity_poly.pdbx_strand_id
1 'polypeptide(L)'
;MRQSNRTQKWNNFCQRVARLFCIGLLLTLLSSCRTPSSPVGASPTQSRGVTPTKIPGATLTAKAQRGTQSGSFPAGWDTAESANWAGYTLPRGEVTGVRAAWTEPAISNVPNAHVATWIGVGGWGASYNNIVQIGTLAYVTTDGQIEHTVWYETLPPNSWTFIGYVAAGDKVFASIELEHGSAQLWNLALVDQTTNQTFKVTVSFSSQRIYSDFIVEDPDATSNNGPPYYPFPRFPAVTFNNANVRYAQDWVAITTVRALQVTLIQSGVVVAIPGPLANNAFNVTRVGT
;
A
#
# COMPACT_ATOMS: atom_id res chain seq x y z
N MET A 1 -6.52 14.64 48.09
CA MET A 1 -6.86 13.33 48.63
C MET A 1 -8.29 12.95 48.20
N ARG A 2 -8.48 12.42 46.97
CA ARG A 2 -9.73 11.74 46.51
C ARG A 2 -9.54 11.17 45.12
N GLN A 3 -8.67 10.16 44.98
CA GLN A 3 -8.51 9.42 43.71
C GLN A 3 -8.06 7.98 43.96
N SER A 4 -8.62 7.28 44.93
CA SER A 4 -8.17 5.91 45.27
C SER A 4 -9.30 4.86 45.36
N ASN A 5 -10.55 5.18 44.99
CA ASN A 5 -11.66 4.26 45.21
C ASN A 5 -12.40 3.74 43.95
N ARG A 6 -11.89 3.96 42.73
CA ARG A 6 -12.55 3.43 41.52
C ARG A 6 -11.91 2.18 40.96
N THR A 7 -10.64 1.95 41.17
CA THR A 7 -9.89 0.78 40.64
C THR A 7 -10.14 -0.51 41.43
N GLN A 8 -10.55 -0.39 42.70
CA GLN A 8 -10.77 -1.57 43.56
C GLN A 8 -12.16 -2.21 43.38
N LYS A 9 -13.13 -1.50 42.81
CA LYS A 9 -14.47 -2.05 42.54
C LYS A 9 -14.54 -2.89 41.25
N TRP A 10 -13.66 -2.70 40.30
CA TRP A 10 -13.62 -3.47 39.04
C TRP A 10 -12.98 -4.84 39.19
N ASN A 11 -11.97 -4.98 40.06
CA ASN A 11 -11.30 -6.27 40.27
C ASN A 11 -12.15 -7.29 41.04
N ASN A 12 -13.14 -6.86 41.81
CA ASN A 12 -14.02 -7.75 42.55
C ASN A 12 -15.23 -8.25 41.75
N PHE A 13 -15.52 -7.65 40.58
CA PHE A 13 -16.59 -8.11 39.70
C PHE A 13 -16.14 -9.25 38.78
N CYS A 14 -14.90 -9.21 38.29
CA CYS A 14 -14.35 -10.28 37.43
C CYS A 14 -14.04 -11.59 38.15
N GLN A 15 -13.85 -11.59 39.48
CA GLN A 15 -13.58 -12.83 40.25
C GLN A 15 -14.86 -13.59 40.68
N ARG A 16 -16.04 -13.00 40.55
CA ARG A 16 -17.31 -13.66 40.96
C ARG A 16 -18.01 -14.41 39.81
N VAL A 17 -17.62 -14.17 38.55
CA VAL A 17 -18.24 -14.87 37.40
C VAL A 17 -17.54 -16.19 37.04
N ALA A 18 -16.30 -16.42 37.54
CA ALA A 18 -15.51 -17.60 37.21
C ALA A 18 -15.75 -18.82 38.13
N ARG A 19 -16.73 -18.79 39.08
CA ARG A 19 -16.93 -19.89 40.04
C ARG A 19 -18.28 -20.61 39.94
N LEU A 20 -19.05 -20.48 38.88
CA LEU A 20 -20.40 -21.07 38.79
C LEU A 20 -20.63 -22.05 37.61
N PHE A 21 -19.56 -22.60 36.99
CA PHE A 21 -19.73 -23.64 35.96
C PHE A 21 -18.73 -24.77 36.13
N CYS A 22 -18.81 -25.49 37.22
CA CYS A 22 -18.19 -26.84 37.39
C CYS A 22 -18.97 -27.59 38.45
N ILE A 23 -20.07 -28.24 38.12
CA ILE A 23 -20.61 -29.45 38.81
C ILE A 23 -21.75 -30.03 37.93
N GLY A 24 -21.56 -31.31 37.56
CA GLY A 24 -22.60 -32.23 37.03
C GLY A 24 -22.54 -32.40 35.51
N LEU A 25 -22.21 -33.53 34.94
CA LEU A 25 -22.75 -34.86 35.16
C LEU A 25 -21.88 -35.90 34.45
N LEU A 26 -21.44 -36.88 35.19
CA LEU A 26 -20.85 -38.16 34.72
C LEU A 26 -21.99 -39.17 34.53
N LEU A 27 -22.17 -39.76 33.35
CA LEU A 27 -22.72 -41.12 33.20
C LEU A 27 -22.60 -41.64 31.76
N THR A 28 -21.73 -42.53 31.56
CA THR A 28 -21.68 -43.74 30.70
C THR A 28 -22.70 -43.91 29.57
N LEU A 29 -22.17 -44.27 28.39
CA LEU A 29 -22.59 -45.44 27.64
C LEU A 29 -21.55 -45.82 26.56
N LEU A 30 -20.98 -47.00 26.69
CA LEU A 30 -20.19 -47.73 25.71
C LEU A 30 -21.08 -48.09 24.51
N SER A 31 -20.69 -47.74 23.29
CA SER A 31 -21.13 -48.49 22.12
C SER A 31 -20.08 -48.41 21.03
N SER A 32 -19.58 -49.55 20.69
CA SER A 32 -18.61 -49.84 19.63
C SER A 32 -19.21 -49.51 18.25
N CYS A 33 -18.53 -48.74 17.41
CA CYS A 33 -18.67 -48.89 15.97
C CYS A 33 -17.41 -48.42 15.25
N ARG A 34 -17.03 -49.24 14.30
CA ARG A 34 -15.86 -49.25 13.42
C ARG A 34 -15.57 -47.89 12.76
N THR A 35 -14.29 -47.57 12.70
CA THR A 35 -13.70 -46.49 11.92
C THR A 35 -13.64 -46.82 10.43
N PRO A 36 -13.99 -45.90 9.52
CA PRO A 36 -13.35 -45.81 8.22
C PRO A 36 -12.18 -44.85 8.29
N SER A 37 -11.04 -45.29 7.82
CA SER A 37 -9.83 -44.50 7.63
C SER A 37 -10.08 -43.33 6.71
N SER A 38 -9.96 -42.11 7.21
CA SER A 38 -9.90 -40.86 6.40
C SER A 38 -8.44 -40.53 6.08
N PRO A 39 -8.18 -39.93 4.93
CA PRO A 39 -6.83 -39.60 4.49
C PRO A 39 -6.23 -38.52 5.37
N VAL A 40 -4.93 -38.66 5.62
CA VAL A 40 -4.09 -37.70 6.33
C VAL A 40 -4.18 -36.34 5.68
N GLY A 41 -4.90 -35.42 6.31
CA GLY A 41 -4.88 -33.98 5.98
C GLY A 41 -3.54 -33.40 6.40
N ALA A 42 -2.82 -32.84 5.46
CA ALA A 42 -1.63 -32.06 5.74
C ALA A 42 -1.98 -30.91 6.70
N SER A 43 -1.37 -30.91 7.88
CA SER A 43 -1.39 -29.78 8.81
C SER A 43 -0.84 -28.52 8.10
N PRO A 44 -1.47 -27.36 8.24
CA PRO A 44 -0.88 -26.13 7.76
C PRO A 44 0.42 -25.90 8.54
N THR A 45 1.50 -25.83 7.81
CA THR A 45 2.82 -25.45 8.33
C THR A 45 2.68 -24.08 8.99
N GLN A 46 2.85 -24.01 10.32
CA GLN A 46 2.97 -22.73 11.02
C GLN A 46 4.13 -21.96 10.39
N SER A 47 3.82 -20.83 9.77
CA SER A 47 4.84 -19.90 9.33
C SER A 47 5.63 -19.47 10.58
N ARG A 48 6.92 -19.72 10.58
CA ARG A 48 7.84 -19.18 11.59
C ARG A 48 7.64 -17.67 11.62
N GLY A 49 7.28 -17.15 12.78
CA GLY A 49 7.25 -15.71 13.03
C GLY A 49 8.63 -15.10 12.73
N VAL A 50 8.75 -14.52 11.58
CA VAL A 50 9.92 -13.71 11.23
C VAL A 50 9.73 -12.39 11.94
N THR A 51 10.57 -12.10 12.92
CA THR A 51 10.66 -10.78 13.53
C THR A 51 10.96 -9.78 12.42
N PRO A 52 10.18 -8.67 12.28
CA PRO A 52 10.41 -7.69 11.22
C PRO A 52 11.82 -7.13 11.35
N THR A 53 12.71 -7.52 10.47
CA THR A 53 14.02 -6.87 10.35
C THR A 53 13.78 -5.55 9.65
N LYS A 54 14.04 -4.44 10.34
CA LYS A 54 14.00 -3.10 9.75
C LYS A 54 14.92 -3.10 8.53
N ILE A 55 14.36 -2.93 7.33
CA ILE A 55 15.14 -2.80 6.10
C ILE A 55 16.00 -1.54 6.26
N PRO A 56 17.34 -1.65 6.25
CA PRO A 56 18.17 -0.46 6.39
C PRO A 56 18.00 0.45 5.17
N GLY A 57 17.50 1.65 5.39
CA GLY A 57 17.71 2.78 4.48
C GLY A 57 16.71 3.03 3.37
N ALA A 58 15.65 2.26 3.19
CA ALA A 58 14.61 2.62 2.23
C ALA A 58 13.71 3.73 2.83
N THR A 59 14.04 4.97 2.53
CA THR A 59 13.12 6.08 2.74
C THR A 59 12.42 6.30 1.39
N LEU A 60 11.20 5.82 1.26
CA LEU A 60 10.34 6.19 0.13
C LEU A 60 9.94 7.65 0.34
N THR A 61 10.79 8.57 -0.08
CA THR A 61 10.51 9.99 0.04
C THR A 61 9.85 10.42 -1.25
N ALA A 62 8.57 10.79 -1.19
CA ALA A 62 7.86 11.41 -2.28
C ALA A 62 8.48 12.78 -2.62
N LYS A 63 9.65 12.79 -3.25
CA LYS A 63 10.26 13.99 -3.81
C LYS A 63 9.77 14.16 -5.24
N ALA A 64 8.49 14.49 -5.41
CA ALA A 64 8.03 15.01 -6.69
C ALA A 64 8.73 16.35 -6.94
N GLN A 65 9.76 16.33 -7.78
CA GLN A 65 10.33 17.58 -8.30
C GLN A 65 9.26 18.30 -9.12
N ARG A 66 9.25 19.64 -9.05
CA ARG A 66 8.42 20.49 -9.91
C ARG A 66 8.60 20.05 -11.35
N GLY A 67 7.60 19.32 -11.88
CA GLY A 67 7.54 19.05 -13.30
C GLY A 67 7.32 20.35 -14.06
N THR A 68 8.11 20.59 -15.10
CA THR A 68 7.82 21.64 -16.07
C THR A 68 6.66 21.14 -16.93
N GLN A 69 5.54 21.87 -16.94
CA GLN A 69 4.46 21.62 -17.91
C GLN A 69 4.99 21.82 -19.32
N SER A 70 4.96 20.82 -20.15
CA SER A 70 5.22 20.95 -21.58
C SER A 70 4.26 20.10 -22.40
N GLY A 71 3.49 20.76 -23.27
CA GLY A 71 2.67 20.14 -24.30
C GLY A 71 1.17 20.26 -24.08
N SER A 72 0.43 20.63 -25.14
CA SER A 72 -1.03 20.62 -25.17
C SER A 72 -1.52 19.25 -25.61
N PHE A 73 -2.21 18.56 -24.71
CA PHE A 73 -2.93 17.30 -24.98
C PHE A 73 -4.43 17.57 -25.26
N PRO A 74 -5.19 16.58 -25.76
CA PRO A 74 -6.63 16.73 -25.91
C PRO A 74 -7.26 17.26 -24.62
N ALA A 75 -8.27 18.10 -24.72
CA ALA A 75 -8.88 18.80 -23.59
C ALA A 75 -9.15 17.83 -22.40
N GLY A 76 -8.45 18.06 -21.27
CA GLY A 76 -8.55 17.25 -20.05
C GLY A 76 -7.27 16.51 -19.64
N TRP A 77 -6.21 16.50 -20.45
CA TRP A 77 -4.97 15.78 -20.19
C TRP A 77 -3.78 16.74 -20.18
N ASP A 78 -3.12 16.83 -19.05
CA ASP A 78 -1.86 17.54 -18.92
C ASP A 78 -0.74 16.51 -18.72
N THR A 79 0.49 16.84 -19.07
CA THR A 79 1.69 16.04 -18.80
C THR A 79 2.60 16.73 -17.82
N ALA A 80 3.34 15.94 -17.06
CA ALA A 80 4.40 16.40 -16.20
C ALA A 80 5.56 15.38 -16.20
N GLU A 81 6.71 15.83 -15.74
CA GLU A 81 7.90 15.02 -15.54
C GLU A 81 8.19 14.89 -14.04
N SER A 82 8.66 13.72 -13.63
CA SER A 82 9.16 13.44 -12.29
C SER A 82 10.46 12.67 -12.38
N ALA A 83 11.34 12.87 -11.41
CA ALA A 83 12.59 12.14 -11.36
C ALA A 83 12.44 10.71 -10.80
N ASN A 84 11.30 10.39 -10.18
CA ASN A 84 11.07 9.10 -9.54
C ASN A 84 9.67 8.51 -9.74
N TRP A 85 8.68 9.27 -10.26
CA TRP A 85 7.29 8.82 -10.41
C TRP A 85 6.90 8.63 -11.88
N ALA A 86 6.17 7.55 -12.17
CA ALA A 86 5.44 7.35 -13.42
C ALA A 86 4.01 6.91 -13.11
N GLY A 87 3.02 7.56 -13.71
CA GLY A 87 1.62 7.25 -13.46
C GLY A 87 0.69 8.44 -13.66
N TYR A 88 -0.33 8.54 -12.83
CA TYR A 88 -1.28 9.64 -12.88
C TYR A 88 -1.48 10.28 -11.50
N THR A 89 -1.52 11.61 -11.49
CA THR A 89 -1.95 12.41 -10.34
C THR A 89 -3.14 13.29 -10.74
N LEU A 90 -4.14 13.40 -9.87
CA LEU A 90 -5.40 14.09 -10.15
C LEU A 90 -5.54 15.33 -9.26
N PRO A 91 -5.36 16.55 -9.80
CA PRO A 91 -5.37 17.80 -9.04
C PRO A 91 -6.79 18.36 -8.90
N ARG A 92 -7.64 17.74 -8.08
CA ARG A 92 -9.02 18.23 -7.89
C ARG A 92 -9.29 18.83 -6.51
N GLY A 93 -8.58 18.39 -5.47
CA GLY A 93 -8.89 18.74 -4.08
C GLY A 93 -10.08 18.01 -3.50
N GLU A 94 -10.25 18.13 -2.18
CA GLU A 94 -11.32 17.50 -1.39
C GLU A 94 -11.40 15.97 -1.53
N VAL A 95 -10.27 15.34 -1.83
CA VAL A 95 -10.16 13.88 -1.94
C VAL A 95 -10.47 13.25 -0.58
N THR A 96 -11.39 12.31 -0.56
CA THR A 96 -11.76 11.52 0.62
C THR A 96 -11.45 10.04 0.47
N GLY A 97 -10.94 9.61 -0.69
CA GLY A 97 -10.47 8.24 -0.89
C GLY A 97 -9.88 8.03 -2.28
N VAL A 98 -9.06 7.00 -2.38
CA VAL A 98 -8.45 6.51 -3.61
C VAL A 98 -8.39 4.99 -3.55
N ARG A 99 -8.60 4.31 -4.67
CA ARG A 99 -8.49 2.85 -4.77
C ARG A 99 -8.10 2.41 -6.17
N ALA A 100 -7.34 1.32 -6.25
CA ALA A 100 -7.02 0.64 -7.49
C ALA A 100 -6.61 -0.81 -7.24
N ALA A 101 -6.59 -1.60 -8.31
CA ALA A 101 -6.01 -2.93 -8.33
C ALA A 101 -4.84 -2.98 -9.30
N TRP A 102 -3.85 -3.82 -9.01
CA TRP A 102 -2.76 -4.16 -9.92
C TRP A 102 -2.30 -5.59 -9.69
N THR A 103 -1.46 -6.08 -10.59
CA THR A 103 -0.71 -7.32 -10.37
C THR A 103 0.69 -6.95 -9.94
N GLU A 104 1.15 -7.52 -8.83
CA GLU A 104 2.51 -7.28 -8.31
C GLU A 104 3.55 -7.70 -9.37
N PRO A 105 4.41 -6.79 -9.82
CA PRO A 105 5.33 -7.09 -10.91
C PRO A 105 6.46 -8.01 -10.48
N ALA A 106 6.79 -9.02 -11.29
CA ALA A 106 8.09 -9.68 -11.20
C ALA A 106 9.18 -8.70 -11.68
N ILE A 107 10.29 -8.64 -10.96
CA ILE A 107 11.41 -7.75 -11.30
C ILE A 107 12.65 -8.53 -11.71
N SER A 108 13.51 -7.90 -12.54
CA SER A 108 14.83 -8.45 -12.84
C SER A 108 15.73 -8.38 -11.61
N ASN A 109 16.56 -9.43 -11.41
CA ASN A 109 17.51 -9.49 -10.31
C ASN A 109 18.74 -8.60 -10.60
N VAL A 110 18.58 -7.31 -10.36
CA VAL A 110 19.66 -6.32 -10.42
C VAL A 110 20.03 -5.96 -8.97
N PRO A 111 21.31 -6.05 -8.56
CA PRO A 111 21.71 -5.78 -7.19
C PRO A 111 21.18 -4.44 -6.67
N ASN A 112 20.56 -4.46 -5.50
CA ASN A 112 20.00 -3.28 -4.82
C ASN A 112 18.90 -2.54 -5.63
N ALA A 113 18.24 -3.22 -6.58
CA ALA A 113 17.15 -2.62 -7.35
C ALA A 113 15.86 -2.54 -6.55
N HIS A 114 15.08 -1.48 -6.77
CA HIS A 114 13.79 -1.24 -6.11
C HIS A 114 12.76 -0.73 -7.12
N VAL A 115 11.52 -1.13 -6.94
CA VAL A 115 10.35 -0.52 -7.59
C VAL A 115 9.15 -0.59 -6.65
N ALA A 116 8.50 0.56 -6.44
CA ALA A 116 7.27 0.64 -5.67
C ALA A 116 6.07 0.84 -6.60
N THR A 117 4.93 0.21 -6.25
CA THR A 117 3.63 0.43 -6.90
C THR A 117 2.63 0.80 -5.83
N TRP A 118 1.98 1.95 -5.96
CA TRP A 118 1.16 2.46 -4.86
C TRP A 118 0.05 3.43 -5.30
N ILE A 119 -0.86 3.68 -4.37
CA ILE A 119 -1.86 4.74 -4.44
C ILE A 119 -1.71 5.70 -3.26
N GLY A 120 -2.08 6.98 -3.44
CA GLY A 120 -1.90 7.99 -2.41
C GLY A 120 -2.88 9.15 -2.47
N VAL A 121 -2.92 9.93 -1.39
CA VAL A 121 -3.61 11.22 -1.28
C VAL A 121 -2.62 12.29 -0.85
N GLY A 122 -2.29 13.22 -1.75
CA GLY A 122 -1.26 14.25 -1.56
C GLY A 122 0.04 13.95 -2.31
N GLY A 123 1.14 14.60 -1.93
CA GLY A 123 2.49 14.29 -2.43
C GLY A 123 2.91 14.98 -3.72
N TRP A 124 2.06 15.71 -4.42
CA TRP A 124 2.39 16.40 -5.65
C TRP A 124 2.48 17.94 -5.48
N GLY A 125 3.35 18.58 -6.25
CA GLY A 125 3.45 20.03 -6.33
C GLY A 125 3.72 20.69 -4.98
N ALA A 126 2.86 21.62 -4.57
CA ALA A 126 3.01 22.36 -3.32
C ALA A 126 2.77 21.48 -2.07
N SER A 127 2.15 20.29 -2.23
CA SER A 127 1.89 19.32 -1.15
C SER A 127 2.87 18.14 -1.14
N TYR A 128 4.03 18.26 -1.77
CA TYR A 128 5.00 17.17 -1.92
C TYR A 128 5.42 16.48 -0.60
N ASN A 129 5.36 17.20 0.52
CA ASN A 129 5.65 16.65 1.87
C ASN A 129 4.38 16.30 2.65
N ASN A 130 3.20 16.26 2.01
CA ASN A 130 1.94 15.94 2.68
C ASN A 130 1.21 14.84 1.91
N ILE A 131 1.50 13.59 2.27
CA ILE A 131 0.93 12.43 1.60
C ILE A 131 0.58 11.33 2.59
N VAL A 132 -0.51 10.62 2.35
CA VAL A 132 -0.83 9.30 2.89
C VAL A 132 -0.91 8.31 1.75
N GLN A 133 -0.17 7.21 1.83
CA GLN A 133 -0.02 6.25 0.74
C GLN A 133 0.09 4.80 1.25
N ILE A 134 -0.31 3.85 0.40
CA ILE A 134 -0.20 2.41 0.63
C ILE A 134 0.15 1.71 -0.69
N GLY A 135 1.00 0.71 -0.62
CA GLY A 135 1.40 -0.01 -1.82
C GLY A 135 2.25 -1.23 -1.56
N THR A 136 2.89 -1.68 -2.64
CA THR A 136 3.85 -2.78 -2.65
C THR A 136 5.23 -2.27 -3.06
N LEU A 137 6.27 -2.93 -2.57
CA LEU A 137 7.66 -2.68 -2.94
C LEU A 137 8.32 -4.00 -3.30
N ALA A 138 8.75 -4.13 -4.55
CA ALA A 138 9.64 -5.20 -4.98
C ALA A 138 11.09 -4.70 -4.93
N TYR A 139 11.98 -5.48 -4.33
CA TYR A 139 13.40 -5.09 -4.24
C TYR A 139 14.32 -6.32 -4.19
N VAL A 140 15.58 -6.08 -4.56
CA VAL A 140 16.64 -7.10 -4.49
C VAL A 140 17.45 -6.86 -3.22
N THR A 141 17.46 -7.86 -2.35
CA THR A 141 18.22 -7.84 -1.10
C THR A 141 19.74 -7.92 -1.34
N THR A 142 20.54 -7.67 -0.32
CA THR A 142 22.01 -7.70 -0.40
C THR A 142 22.57 -9.09 -0.70
N ASP A 143 21.82 -10.15 -0.40
CA ASP A 143 22.16 -11.55 -0.71
C ASP A 143 21.54 -12.02 -2.04
N GLY A 144 20.97 -11.10 -2.82
CA GLY A 144 20.46 -11.34 -4.17
C GLY A 144 19.07 -12.01 -4.23
N GLN A 145 18.34 -12.06 -3.11
CA GLN A 145 16.95 -12.52 -3.12
C GLN A 145 16.01 -11.39 -3.57
N ILE A 146 14.90 -11.73 -4.21
CA ILE A 146 13.86 -10.77 -4.55
C ILE A 146 12.76 -10.88 -3.50
N GLU A 147 12.46 -9.77 -2.86
CA GLU A 147 11.37 -9.66 -1.89
C GLU A 147 10.28 -8.70 -2.38
N HIS A 148 9.04 -9.01 -2.02
CA HIS A 148 7.85 -8.22 -2.32
C HIS A 148 7.12 -7.93 -1.02
N THR A 149 7.06 -6.67 -0.64
CA THR A 149 6.50 -6.23 0.65
C THR A 149 5.29 -5.33 0.47
N VAL A 150 4.39 -5.35 1.45
CA VAL A 150 3.30 -4.39 1.60
C VAL A 150 3.71 -3.35 2.62
N TRP A 151 3.48 -2.08 2.31
CA TRP A 151 3.86 -0.96 3.15
C TRP A 151 2.82 0.17 3.10
N TYR A 152 2.86 1.05 4.08
CA TYR A 152 2.20 2.34 4.05
C TYR A 152 3.13 3.44 4.55
N GLU A 153 2.81 4.68 4.22
CA GLU A 153 3.55 5.84 4.69
C GLU A 153 2.64 7.06 4.85
N THR A 154 2.99 7.92 5.82
CA THR A 154 2.45 9.27 5.98
C THR A 154 3.62 10.25 6.07
N LEU A 155 3.62 11.30 5.24
CA LEU A 155 4.63 12.35 5.28
C LEU A 155 3.98 13.72 5.50
N PRO A 156 4.59 14.55 6.38
CA PRO A 156 5.32 14.17 7.57
C PRO A 156 4.37 13.61 8.62
N PRO A 157 4.78 12.97 9.72
CA PRO A 157 6.13 12.80 10.24
C PRO A 157 6.68 11.37 10.08
N ASN A 158 5.89 10.42 9.55
CA ASN A 158 6.27 9.02 9.56
C ASN A 158 6.92 8.60 8.25
N SER A 159 8.00 7.85 8.35
CA SER A 159 8.60 7.16 7.23
C SER A 159 7.87 5.85 6.93
N TRP A 160 8.21 5.25 5.81
CA TRP A 160 7.76 3.93 5.36
C TRP A 160 7.63 2.90 6.49
N THR A 161 6.49 2.22 6.52
CA THR A 161 6.17 1.20 7.52
C THR A 161 5.77 -0.10 6.83
N PHE A 162 6.56 -1.16 7.06
CA PHE A 162 6.25 -2.51 6.59
C PHE A 162 5.04 -3.09 7.32
N ILE A 163 4.13 -3.75 6.58
CA ILE A 163 2.94 -4.40 7.13
C ILE A 163 2.71 -5.83 6.62
N GLY A 164 3.50 -6.33 5.67
CA GLY A 164 3.37 -7.72 5.22
C GLY A 164 4.08 -8.02 3.91
N TYR A 165 3.85 -9.23 3.40
CA TYR A 165 4.44 -9.73 2.16
C TYR A 165 3.35 -10.12 1.16
N VAL A 166 3.69 -9.97 -0.11
CA VAL A 166 2.97 -10.52 -1.27
C VAL A 166 3.99 -11.24 -2.16
N ALA A 167 3.58 -11.84 -3.24
CA ALA A 167 4.46 -12.46 -4.21
C ALA A 167 4.34 -11.83 -5.60
N ALA A 168 5.38 -11.95 -6.43
CA ALA A 168 5.28 -11.61 -7.84
C ALA A 168 4.12 -12.35 -8.49
N GLY A 169 3.27 -11.63 -9.22
CA GLY A 169 2.08 -12.17 -9.86
C GLY A 169 0.81 -12.13 -9.02
N ASP A 170 0.89 -11.80 -7.72
CA ASP A 170 -0.29 -11.62 -6.89
C ASP A 170 -1.15 -10.45 -7.39
N LYS A 171 -2.46 -10.67 -7.40
CA LYS A 171 -3.44 -9.63 -7.70
C LYS A 171 -3.79 -8.91 -6.41
N VAL A 172 -3.45 -7.64 -6.34
CA VAL A 172 -3.72 -6.82 -5.17
C VAL A 172 -4.75 -5.74 -5.46
N PHE A 173 -5.52 -5.40 -4.43
CA PHE A 173 -6.44 -4.27 -4.43
C PHE A 173 -6.13 -3.40 -3.23
N ALA A 174 -5.82 -2.13 -3.45
CA ALA A 174 -5.55 -1.17 -2.39
C ALA A 174 -6.63 -0.10 -2.31
N SER A 175 -6.88 0.39 -1.10
CA SER A 175 -7.77 1.52 -0.82
C SER A 175 -7.24 2.38 0.31
N ILE A 176 -7.46 3.68 0.19
CA ILE A 176 -7.25 4.70 1.23
C ILE A 176 -8.56 5.45 1.35
N GLU A 177 -9.14 5.50 2.55
CA GLU A 177 -10.43 6.14 2.77
C GLU A 177 -10.42 6.99 4.04
N LEU A 178 -10.80 8.26 3.89
CA LEU A 178 -11.07 9.11 5.05
C LEU A 178 -12.32 8.58 5.75
N GLU A 179 -12.23 8.36 7.05
CA GLU A 179 -13.36 7.89 7.87
C GLU A 179 -14.48 8.92 7.87
N HIS A 180 -15.72 8.43 7.77
CA HIS A 180 -16.90 9.28 7.73
C HIS A 180 -17.00 10.15 9.02
N GLY A 181 -17.15 11.45 8.83
CA GLY A 181 -17.21 12.40 9.94
C GLY A 181 -15.84 12.77 10.52
N SER A 182 -14.75 12.18 10.05
CA SER A 182 -13.40 12.54 10.47
C SER A 182 -12.77 13.53 9.49
N ALA A 183 -11.88 14.38 10.01
CA ALA A 183 -11.02 15.25 9.19
C ALA A 183 -9.64 14.65 8.93
N GLN A 184 -9.25 13.60 9.67
CA GLN A 184 -7.86 13.12 9.69
C GLN A 184 -7.68 11.61 9.95
N LEU A 185 -8.75 10.84 10.21
CA LEU A 185 -8.62 9.39 10.36
C LEU A 185 -8.74 8.71 8.99
N TRP A 186 -7.69 8.05 8.57
CA TRP A 186 -7.61 7.36 7.29
C TRP A 186 -7.53 5.86 7.50
N ASN A 187 -8.41 5.13 6.83
CA ASN A 187 -8.39 3.68 6.77
C ASN A 187 -7.67 3.25 5.50
N LEU A 188 -6.53 2.58 5.65
CA LEU A 188 -5.73 2.05 4.57
C LEU A 188 -5.87 0.54 4.54
N ALA A 189 -6.10 -0.03 3.37
CA ALA A 189 -6.17 -1.47 3.20
C ALA A 189 -5.50 -1.89 1.88
N LEU A 190 -4.78 -3.02 1.92
CA LEU A 190 -4.36 -3.75 0.75
C LEU A 190 -4.82 -5.20 0.92
N VAL A 191 -5.53 -5.69 -0.09
CA VAL A 191 -6.03 -7.07 -0.16
C VAL A 191 -5.26 -7.79 -1.24
N ASP A 192 -4.52 -8.82 -0.88
CA ASP A 192 -4.03 -9.79 -1.83
C ASP A 192 -5.19 -10.73 -2.21
N GLN A 193 -5.71 -10.55 -3.40
CA GLN A 193 -6.85 -11.31 -3.93
C GLN A 193 -6.46 -12.73 -4.36
N THR A 194 -5.17 -13.00 -4.52
CA THR A 194 -4.65 -14.33 -4.88
C THR A 194 -4.67 -15.24 -3.67
N THR A 195 -4.20 -14.75 -2.52
CA THR A 195 -4.08 -15.51 -1.27
C THR A 195 -5.22 -15.23 -0.27
N ASN A 196 -6.06 -14.23 -0.55
CA ASN A 196 -7.10 -13.69 0.36
C ASN A 196 -6.53 -13.08 1.65
N GLN A 197 -5.27 -12.71 1.68
CA GLN A 197 -4.70 -11.95 2.78
C GLN A 197 -5.16 -10.51 2.75
N THR A 198 -5.32 -9.89 3.92
CA THR A 198 -5.71 -8.49 4.05
C THR A 198 -4.81 -7.79 5.06
N PHE A 199 -4.19 -6.69 4.62
CA PHE A 199 -3.37 -5.79 5.41
C PHE A 199 -4.16 -4.50 5.65
N LYS A 200 -4.35 -4.12 6.91
CA LYS A 200 -5.14 -2.94 7.27
C LYS A 200 -4.45 -2.12 8.35
N VAL A 201 -4.56 -0.81 8.22
CA VAL A 201 -4.10 0.13 9.24
C VAL A 201 -5.02 1.36 9.24
N THR A 202 -5.26 1.92 10.42
CA THR A 202 -5.90 3.23 10.57
C THR A 202 -4.86 4.20 11.08
N VAL A 203 -4.70 5.32 10.38
CA VAL A 203 -3.73 6.36 10.73
C VAL A 203 -4.44 7.69 10.94
N SER A 204 -3.92 8.48 11.90
CA SER A 204 -4.34 9.87 12.07
C SER A 204 -3.37 10.76 11.31
N PHE A 205 -3.86 11.43 10.25
CA PHE A 205 -3.03 12.25 9.38
C PHE A 205 -3.82 13.43 8.80
N SER A 206 -3.30 14.65 8.98
CA SER A 206 -3.87 15.88 8.41
C SER A 206 -3.44 16.04 6.95
N SER A 207 -4.12 15.35 6.04
CA SER A 207 -3.89 15.50 4.61
C SER A 207 -4.48 16.80 4.08
N GLN A 208 -3.75 17.47 3.18
CA GLN A 208 -4.28 18.61 2.41
C GLN A 208 -5.35 18.17 1.39
N ARG A 209 -5.42 16.88 1.03
CA ARG A 209 -6.42 16.29 0.16
C ARG A 209 -6.53 16.95 -1.23
N ILE A 210 -5.42 17.49 -1.73
CA ILE A 210 -5.39 18.24 -2.99
C ILE A 210 -5.25 17.31 -4.20
N TYR A 211 -4.49 16.23 -4.05
CA TYR A 211 -4.16 15.29 -5.11
C TYR A 211 -4.56 13.88 -4.73
N SER A 212 -4.79 13.05 -5.75
CA SER A 212 -4.85 11.60 -5.62
C SER A 212 -3.93 10.97 -6.66
N ASP A 213 -3.19 9.95 -6.27
CA ASP A 213 -2.04 9.44 -6.99
C ASP A 213 -2.14 7.94 -7.23
N PHE A 214 -1.67 7.50 -8.42
CA PHE A 214 -1.57 6.12 -8.87
C PHE A 214 -0.22 5.96 -9.56
N ILE A 215 0.78 5.43 -8.87
CA ILE A 215 2.18 5.60 -9.21
C ILE A 215 2.96 4.28 -9.20
N VAL A 216 3.84 4.15 -10.18
CA VAL A 216 5.03 3.30 -10.12
C VAL A 216 6.23 4.20 -9.86
N GLU A 217 7.01 3.90 -8.85
CA GLU A 217 8.08 4.76 -8.34
C GLU A 217 9.44 4.05 -8.34
N ASP A 218 10.47 4.81 -8.70
CA ASP A 218 11.86 4.53 -8.38
C ASP A 218 12.21 5.21 -7.05
N PRO A 219 12.28 4.46 -5.94
CA PRO A 219 12.46 5.06 -4.62
C PRO A 219 13.77 5.81 -4.45
N ASP A 220 13.75 6.84 -3.58
CA ASP A 220 14.94 7.64 -3.25
C ASP A 220 15.93 6.87 -2.38
N ALA A 221 17.20 6.83 -2.79
CA ALA A 221 18.31 6.16 -2.11
C ALA A 221 19.21 7.11 -1.29
N THR A 222 18.85 8.39 -1.14
CA THR A 222 19.72 9.45 -0.60
C THR A 222 20.22 9.24 0.82
N SER A 223 19.62 8.34 1.60
CA SER A 223 20.11 8.01 2.95
C SER A 223 21.50 7.34 3.00
N ASN A 224 22.04 6.88 1.85
CA ASN A 224 23.23 6.03 1.80
C ASN A 224 24.45 6.68 1.14
N ASN A 225 24.48 8.00 0.91
CA ASN A 225 25.55 8.70 0.16
C ASN A 225 25.81 8.13 -1.24
N GLY A 226 24.83 7.40 -1.81
CA GLY A 226 24.86 6.83 -3.16
C GLY A 226 24.21 7.73 -4.21
N PRO A 227 23.90 7.19 -5.40
CA PRO A 227 23.07 7.87 -6.38
C PRO A 227 21.71 8.22 -5.76
N PRO A 228 21.03 9.28 -6.26
CA PRO A 228 19.79 9.77 -5.65
C PRO A 228 18.65 8.75 -5.69
N TYR A 229 18.73 7.74 -6.55
CA TYR A 229 17.72 6.67 -6.71
C TYR A 229 18.38 5.32 -6.68
N TYR A 230 17.61 4.29 -6.35
CA TYR A 230 18.03 2.90 -6.47
C TYR A 230 18.12 2.50 -7.96
N PRO A 231 18.84 1.43 -8.32
CA PRO A 231 18.73 0.86 -9.66
C PRO A 231 17.29 0.47 -9.96
N PHE A 232 16.70 1.02 -11.03
CA PHE A 232 15.33 0.72 -11.41
C PHE A 232 15.29 -0.57 -12.24
N PRO A 233 14.70 -1.67 -11.75
CA PRO A 233 14.76 -2.97 -12.41
C PRO A 233 13.94 -3.00 -13.69
N ARG A 234 14.09 -4.05 -14.51
CA ARG A 234 13.10 -4.38 -15.53
C ARG A 234 11.92 -5.08 -14.89
N PHE A 235 10.74 -4.75 -15.35
CA PHE A 235 9.49 -5.38 -14.95
C PHE A 235 8.48 -5.35 -16.11
N PRO A 236 7.52 -6.29 -16.18
CA PRO A 236 6.37 -6.21 -17.09
C PRO A 236 5.57 -4.94 -16.82
N ALA A 237 4.86 -4.44 -17.83
CA ALA A 237 4.01 -3.27 -17.62
C ALA A 237 3.06 -3.50 -16.42
N VAL A 238 3.06 -2.55 -15.48
CA VAL A 238 2.15 -2.55 -14.33
C VAL A 238 0.85 -1.90 -14.79
N THR A 239 -0.26 -2.63 -14.68
CA THR A 239 -1.59 -2.12 -15.06
C THR A 239 -2.40 -1.82 -13.82
N PHE A 240 -2.73 -0.55 -13.62
CA PHE A 240 -3.73 -0.13 -12.65
C PHE A 240 -5.12 -0.34 -13.24
N ASN A 241 -5.97 -1.08 -12.53
CA ASN A 241 -7.35 -1.38 -12.90
C ASN A 241 -8.31 -0.87 -11.82
N ASN A 242 -9.57 -0.63 -12.18
CA ASN A 242 -10.57 -0.13 -11.24
C ASN A 242 -10.09 1.10 -10.45
N ALA A 243 -9.31 1.95 -11.12
CA ALA A 243 -8.74 3.14 -10.53
C ALA A 243 -9.84 4.19 -10.33
N ASN A 244 -10.14 4.49 -9.07
CA ASN A 244 -11.19 5.42 -8.67
C ASN A 244 -10.70 6.37 -7.59
N VAL A 245 -11.29 7.55 -7.58
CA VAL A 245 -11.11 8.55 -6.54
C VAL A 245 -12.46 8.88 -5.90
N ARG A 246 -12.48 9.17 -4.61
CA ARG A 246 -13.69 9.54 -3.88
C ARG A 246 -13.66 11.03 -3.51
N TYR A 247 -14.75 11.72 -3.82
CA TYR A 247 -15.01 13.08 -3.42
C TYR A 247 -16.29 13.09 -2.58
N ALA A 248 -16.22 13.64 -1.38
CA ALA A 248 -17.28 13.47 -0.38
C ALA A 248 -17.60 11.98 -0.14
N GLN A 249 -18.70 11.46 -0.68
CA GLN A 249 -19.08 10.03 -0.57
C GLN A 249 -19.12 9.32 -1.93
N ASP A 250 -18.87 10.03 -3.04
CA ASP A 250 -19.05 9.50 -4.37
C ASP A 250 -17.72 9.01 -4.95
N TRP A 251 -17.68 7.74 -5.32
CA TRP A 251 -16.59 7.17 -6.10
C TRP A 251 -16.76 7.47 -7.59
N VAL A 252 -15.74 8.07 -8.18
CA VAL A 252 -15.72 8.38 -9.61
C VAL A 252 -14.49 7.71 -10.26
N ALA A 253 -14.68 7.30 -11.52
CA ALA A 253 -13.60 6.75 -12.32
C ALA A 253 -12.55 7.81 -12.63
N ILE A 254 -11.27 7.49 -12.57
CA ILE A 254 -10.21 8.46 -12.89
C ILE A 254 -10.28 8.98 -14.32
N THR A 255 -10.90 8.23 -15.23
CA THR A 255 -11.17 8.64 -16.62
C THR A 255 -12.18 9.79 -16.77
N THR A 256 -12.94 10.10 -15.72
CA THR A 256 -13.98 11.16 -15.74
C THR A 256 -13.53 12.46 -15.09
N VAL A 257 -12.30 12.51 -14.62
CA VAL A 257 -11.72 13.70 -13.95
C VAL A 257 -10.44 14.12 -14.65
N ARG A 258 -10.07 15.40 -14.48
CA ARG A 258 -8.79 15.88 -14.99
C ARG A 258 -7.66 15.09 -14.34
N ALA A 259 -6.77 14.57 -15.16
CA ALA A 259 -5.60 13.83 -14.71
C ALA A 259 -4.33 14.40 -15.34
N LEU A 260 -3.26 14.40 -14.57
CA LEU A 260 -1.93 14.77 -14.99
C LEU A 260 -1.14 13.49 -15.23
N GLN A 261 -0.73 13.27 -16.46
CA GLN A 261 0.13 12.14 -16.83
C GLN A 261 1.57 12.44 -16.42
N VAL A 262 2.13 11.65 -15.50
CA VAL A 262 3.48 11.84 -14.96
C VAL A 262 4.43 10.85 -15.61
N THR A 263 5.48 11.35 -16.28
CA THR A 263 6.55 10.54 -16.89
C THR A 263 7.78 10.58 -16.00
N LEU A 264 8.35 9.41 -15.70
CA LEU A 264 9.60 9.30 -14.95
C LEU A 264 10.78 9.56 -15.90
N ILE A 265 11.54 10.63 -15.61
CA ILE A 265 12.71 11.04 -16.41
C ILE A 265 13.91 11.22 -15.49
N GLN A 266 15.00 10.51 -15.78
CA GLN A 266 16.28 10.61 -15.06
C GLN A 266 17.38 11.01 -16.01
N SER A 267 18.15 12.04 -15.65
CA SER A 267 19.23 12.57 -16.49
C SER A 267 18.82 12.86 -17.94
N GLY A 268 17.59 13.33 -18.15
CA GLY A 268 17.03 13.64 -19.47
C GLY A 268 16.57 12.42 -20.28
N VAL A 269 16.60 11.22 -19.68
CA VAL A 269 16.15 9.98 -20.33
C VAL A 269 14.83 9.53 -19.73
N VAL A 270 13.87 9.17 -20.58
CA VAL A 270 12.60 8.55 -20.15
C VAL A 270 12.90 7.16 -19.61
N VAL A 271 12.55 6.92 -18.35
CA VAL A 271 12.75 5.66 -17.63
C VAL A 271 11.47 4.84 -17.54
N ALA A 272 10.36 5.51 -17.25
CA ALA A 272 9.05 4.86 -17.25
C ALA A 272 7.98 5.85 -17.71
N ILE A 273 6.97 5.35 -18.44
CA ILE A 273 5.91 6.15 -19.02
C ILE A 273 4.54 5.48 -18.79
N PRO A 274 3.52 6.23 -18.32
CA PRO A 274 2.14 5.73 -18.29
C PRO A 274 1.53 5.75 -19.69
N GLY A 275 0.79 4.68 -20.00
CA GLY A 275 -0.07 4.62 -21.18
C GLY A 275 -1.35 5.45 -21.02
N PRO A 276 -2.20 5.54 -22.05
CA PRO A 276 -3.44 6.32 -22.01
C PRO A 276 -4.44 5.74 -20.99
N LEU A 277 -5.20 6.65 -20.35
CA LEU A 277 -6.34 6.27 -19.52
C LEU A 277 -7.49 5.77 -20.38
N ALA A 278 -7.94 4.56 -20.14
CA ALA A 278 -9.09 3.97 -20.81
C ALA A 278 -9.80 2.97 -19.89
N ASN A 279 -11.13 2.90 -19.93
CA ASN A 279 -11.92 1.91 -19.17
C ASN A 279 -11.56 1.87 -17.66
N ASN A 280 -11.29 3.02 -17.07
CA ASN A 280 -10.86 3.17 -15.68
C ASN A 280 -9.57 2.39 -15.33
N ALA A 281 -8.67 2.32 -16.31
CA ALA A 281 -7.38 1.64 -16.22
C ALA A 281 -6.30 2.36 -17.03
N PHE A 282 -5.06 2.10 -16.71
CA PHE A 282 -3.89 2.46 -17.49
C PHE A 282 -2.72 1.54 -17.12
N ASN A 283 -1.71 1.50 -17.96
CA ASN A 283 -0.48 0.79 -17.66
C ASN A 283 0.67 1.77 -17.46
N VAL A 284 1.68 1.36 -16.71
CA VAL A 284 2.99 2.02 -16.63
C VAL A 284 4.01 1.06 -17.20
N THR A 285 4.75 1.52 -18.20
CA THR A 285 5.76 0.73 -18.89
C THR A 285 7.15 1.29 -18.59
N ARG A 286 8.07 0.43 -18.16
CA ARG A 286 9.47 0.77 -18.08
C ARG A 286 10.06 0.85 -19.50
N VAL A 287 10.75 1.96 -19.80
CA VAL A 287 11.36 2.23 -21.09
C VAL A 287 12.89 2.08 -20.99
N GLY A 288 13.51 1.66 -22.09
CA GLY A 288 14.96 1.53 -22.19
C GLY A 288 15.47 0.12 -21.87
N THR A 289 16.71 -0.10 -22.27
CA THR A 289 17.42 -1.41 -22.20
C THR A 289 17.94 -1.74 -20.83
#